data_b07f885152c6b27a4b017d0ade492af2
#
_entry.id   b07f885152c6b27a4b017d0ade492af2
#
_cell.length_a   1.000
_cell.length_b   1.000
_cell.length_c   1.000
_cell.angle_alpha   90.00
_cell.angle_beta   90.00
_cell.angle_gamma   90.00
#
_symmetry.space_group_name_H-M   'P 1'
#
loop_
_entity.id
_entity.type
_entity.pdbx_description
1 polymer ?
#
loop_
_entity_poly.entity_id
_entity_poly.type
_entity_poly.pdbx_seq_one_letter_code
_entity_poly.pdbx_strand_id
1 'polypeptide(L)'
;MDYIARDMDLAVELINTYWVLASPADGLTDIAVYQRILRDAGESALAGQLGPHDLDELRTLRTQLKPVFTAGTVEAAVSVLNPMLRKTLTAQLVPGDRSARWDPAAGQQGMTALRTRLLAALAAHLVRYGTARLGTCQAIPCNCVYVDHSRARTRRYCCDQCNDRAAAAAYRRRKGN
;
A
#
# COMPACT_ATOMS: atom_id res chain seq x y z
N MET A 1 4.95 13.79 11.27
CA MET A 1 4.81 12.43 10.71
C MET A 1 5.06 12.55 9.22
N ASP A 2 5.92 11.72 8.67
CA ASP A 2 6.23 11.76 7.24
C ASP A 2 4.99 11.30 6.45
N TYR A 3 4.36 12.20 5.68
CA TYR A 3 3.17 11.89 4.89
C TYR A 3 3.42 10.75 3.90
N ILE A 4 4.67 10.61 3.43
CA ILE A 4 5.08 9.51 2.53
C ILE A 4 4.94 8.16 3.24
N ALA A 5 5.36 8.04 4.49
CA ALA A 5 5.23 6.80 5.25
C ALA A 5 3.76 6.42 5.44
N ARG A 6 2.91 7.38 5.79
CA ARG A 6 1.47 7.16 5.93
C ARG A 6 0.80 6.72 4.62
N ASP A 7 1.13 7.39 3.50
CA ASP A 7 0.56 7.06 2.21
C ASP A 7 1.07 5.70 1.68
N MET A 8 2.29 5.28 2.08
CA MET A 8 2.79 3.93 1.86
C MET A 8 1.97 2.89 2.64
N ASP A 9 1.66 3.16 3.90
CA ASP A 9 0.82 2.27 4.71
C ASP A 9 -0.60 2.18 4.14
N LEU A 10 -1.18 3.29 3.67
CA LEU A 10 -2.48 3.31 2.97
C LEU A 10 -2.46 2.47 1.68
N ALA A 11 -1.35 2.47 0.93
CA ALA A 11 -1.21 1.61 -0.24
C ALA A 11 -1.17 0.13 0.14
N VAL A 12 -0.46 -0.23 1.21
CA VAL A 12 -0.43 -1.60 1.75
C VAL A 12 -1.82 -2.03 2.21
N GLU A 13 -2.52 -1.19 2.98
CA GLU A 13 -3.89 -1.48 3.43
C GLU A 13 -4.85 -1.68 2.26
N LEU A 14 -4.79 -0.83 1.22
CA LEU A 14 -5.60 -1.00 0.01
C LEU A 14 -5.32 -2.36 -0.66
N ILE A 15 -4.05 -2.72 -0.86
CA ILE A 15 -3.67 -3.97 -1.50
C ILE A 15 -4.15 -5.18 -0.68
N ASN A 16 -4.03 -5.09 0.64
CA ASN A 16 -4.37 -6.17 1.56
C ASN A 16 -5.87 -6.28 1.87
N THR A 17 -6.71 -5.38 1.34
CA THR A 17 -8.18 -5.61 1.34
C THR A 17 -8.57 -6.88 0.58
N TYR A 18 -7.71 -7.41 -0.30
CA TYR A 18 -7.87 -8.74 -0.87
C TYR A 18 -6.97 -9.75 -0.13
N TRP A 19 -7.59 -10.61 0.66
CA TRP A 19 -6.89 -11.61 1.45
C TRP A 19 -7.48 -13.00 1.24
N VAL A 20 -6.72 -13.91 0.64
CA VAL A 20 -7.16 -15.27 0.25
C VAL A 20 -7.65 -16.15 1.41
N LEU A 21 -7.35 -15.78 2.65
CA LEU A 21 -7.78 -16.51 3.84
C LEU A 21 -9.05 -15.93 4.47
N ALA A 22 -9.55 -14.81 3.98
CA ALA A 22 -10.80 -14.23 4.43
C ALA A 22 -12.01 -14.83 3.66
N SER A 23 -13.18 -14.70 4.25
CA SER A 23 -14.43 -15.04 3.60
C SER A 23 -15.43 -13.89 3.81
N PRO A 24 -15.72 -13.11 2.77
CA PRO A 24 -15.19 -13.18 1.41
C PRO A 24 -13.70 -12.78 1.33
N ALA A 25 -12.99 -13.32 0.34
CA ALA A 25 -11.57 -13.00 0.13
C ALA A 25 -11.34 -11.53 -0.27
N ASP A 26 -12.28 -10.93 -1.00
CA ASP A 26 -12.32 -9.49 -1.26
C ASP A 26 -13.05 -8.77 -0.13
N GLY A 27 -12.29 -8.20 0.80
CA GLY A 27 -12.81 -7.40 1.91
C GLY A 27 -13.27 -6.00 1.50
N LEU A 28 -12.93 -5.54 0.28
CA LEU A 28 -13.40 -4.27 -0.25
C LEU A 28 -14.82 -4.43 -0.85
N THR A 29 -15.77 -4.79 0.02
CA THR A 29 -17.16 -5.07 -0.35
C THR A 29 -17.96 -3.82 -0.69
N ASP A 30 -17.63 -2.71 -0.03
CA ASP A 30 -18.20 -1.39 -0.26
C ASP A 30 -17.17 -0.29 0.03
N ILE A 31 -17.49 0.96 -0.32
CA ILE A 31 -16.59 2.10 -0.15
C ILE A 31 -16.29 2.41 1.33
N ALA A 32 -17.23 2.11 2.24
CA ALA A 32 -17.10 2.42 3.67
C ALA A 32 -15.93 1.67 4.32
N VAL A 33 -15.55 0.53 3.76
CA VAL A 33 -14.35 -0.22 4.19
C VAL A 33 -13.11 0.65 4.06
N TYR A 34 -12.87 1.22 2.88
CA TYR A 34 -11.66 2.03 2.66
C TYR A 34 -11.76 3.42 3.27
N GLN A 35 -12.96 4.00 3.33
CA GLN A 35 -13.21 5.23 4.09
C GLN A 35 -12.84 5.08 5.57
N ARG A 36 -13.10 3.92 6.18
CA ARG A 36 -12.68 3.64 7.56
C ARG A 36 -11.15 3.60 7.69
N ILE A 37 -10.47 2.88 6.79
CA ILE A 37 -8.99 2.83 6.75
C ILE A 37 -8.42 4.25 6.67
N LEU A 38 -8.98 5.11 5.81
CA LEU A 38 -8.56 6.50 5.70
C LEU A 38 -8.80 7.29 7.00
N ARG A 39 -9.95 7.13 7.65
CA ARG A 39 -10.25 7.81 8.93
C ARG A 39 -9.29 7.35 10.04
N ASP A 40 -9.02 6.05 10.13
CA ASP A 40 -8.11 5.48 11.11
C ASP A 40 -6.66 5.98 10.90
N ALA A 41 -6.29 6.29 9.67
CA ALA A 41 -5.02 6.94 9.31
C ALA A 41 -5.03 8.47 9.48
N GLY A 42 -6.12 9.07 9.98
CA GLY A 42 -6.25 10.52 10.17
C GLY A 42 -6.63 11.30 8.91
N GLU A 43 -7.08 10.63 7.85
CA GLU A 43 -7.43 11.20 6.54
C GLU A 43 -8.95 11.36 6.36
N SER A 44 -9.65 11.86 7.40
CA SER A 44 -11.12 11.99 7.42
C SER A 44 -11.66 12.86 6.28
N ALA A 45 -10.95 13.93 5.91
CA ALA A 45 -11.36 14.81 4.80
C ALA A 45 -11.35 14.05 3.46
N LEU A 46 -10.30 13.28 3.20
CA LEU A 46 -10.20 12.46 1.98
C LEU A 46 -11.24 11.32 1.99
N ALA A 47 -11.46 10.69 3.16
CA ALA A 47 -12.50 9.68 3.31
C ALA A 47 -13.90 10.20 2.94
N GLY A 48 -14.22 11.44 3.33
CA GLY A 48 -15.51 12.07 2.99
C GLY A 48 -15.69 12.45 1.52
N GLN A 49 -14.60 12.46 0.76
CA GLN A 49 -14.62 12.77 -0.68
C GLN A 49 -14.81 11.53 -1.57
N LEU A 50 -14.66 10.33 -1.01
CA LEU A 50 -14.89 9.08 -1.75
C LEU A 50 -16.36 8.67 -1.67
N GLY A 51 -16.91 8.20 -2.78
CA GLY A 51 -18.28 7.73 -2.89
C GLY A 51 -18.40 6.31 -3.44
N PRO A 52 -19.62 5.72 -3.45
CA PRO A 52 -19.84 4.37 -3.96
C PRO A 52 -19.33 4.14 -5.38
N HIS A 53 -19.34 5.18 -6.21
CA HIS A 53 -18.85 5.14 -7.59
C HIS A 53 -17.34 4.94 -7.72
N ASP A 54 -16.57 5.19 -6.64
CA ASP A 54 -15.11 5.02 -6.62
C ASP A 54 -14.67 3.57 -6.32
N LEU A 55 -15.60 2.70 -5.93
CA LEU A 55 -15.27 1.35 -5.47
C LEU A 55 -14.52 0.52 -6.51
N ASP A 56 -14.98 0.53 -7.75
CA ASP A 56 -14.33 -0.24 -8.82
C ASP A 56 -13.00 0.36 -9.24
N GLU A 57 -12.85 1.68 -9.13
CA GLU A 57 -11.56 2.34 -9.34
C GLU A 57 -10.56 2.00 -8.23
N LEU A 58 -11.00 1.90 -6.96
CA LEU A 58 -10.17 1.41 -5.86
C LEU A 58 -9.72 -0.03 -6.05
N ARG A 59 -10.61 -0.91 -6.48
CA ARG A 59 -10.26 -2.31 -6.80
C ARG A 59 -9.25 -2.39 -7.95
N THR A 60 -9.43 -1.56 -8.97
CA THR A 60 -8.50 -1.45 -10.08
C THR A 60 -7.14 -0.94 -9.62
N LEU A 61 -7.11 0.14 -8.83
CA LEU A 61 -5.87 0.70 -8.27
C LEU A 61 -5.14 -0.33 -7.42
N ARG A 62 -5.84 -1.05 -6.54
CA ARG A 62 -5.30 -2.16 -5.76
C ARG A 62 -4.56 -3.18 -6.63
N THR A 63 -5.20 -3.60 -7.71
CA THR A 63 -4.63 -4.57 -8.65
C THR A 63 -3.39 -4.03 -9.37
N GLN A 64 -3.41 -2.75 -9.72
CA GLN A 64 -2.29 -2.07 -10.39
C GLN A 64 -1.09 -1.84 -9.48
N LEU A 65 -1.31 -1.59 -8.17
CA LEU A 65 -0.22 -1.31 -7.22
C LEU A 65 0.51 -2.59 -6.76
N LYS A 66 -0.19 -3.70 -6.64
CA LYS A 66 0.38 -4.96 -6.12
C LYS A 66 1.67 -5.41 -6.85
N PRO A 67 1.78 -5.34 -8.19
CA PRO A 67 2.99 -5.73 -8.90
C PRO A 67 4.25 -4.96 -8.50
N VAL A 68 4.14 -3.72 -8.00
CA VAL A 68 5.28 -2.95 -7.50
C VAL A 68 5.93 -3.64 -6.29
N PHE A 69 5.14 -4.25 -5.42
CA PHE A 69 5.61 -4.97 -4.22
C PHE A 69 6.20 -6.35 -4.55
N THR A 70 5.85 -6.92 -5.69
CA THR A 70 6.29 -8.25 -6.12
C THR A 70 7.36 -8.21 -7.20
N ALA A 71 7.80 -7.03 -7.61
CA ALA A 71 8.67 -6.82 -8.78
C ALA A 71 10.06 -7.48 -8.65
N GLY A 72 10.56 -7.68 -7.44
CA GLY A 72 11.89 -8.27 -7.19
C GLY A 72 13.06 -7.36 -7.53
N THR A 73 12.99 -6.56 -8.59
CA THR A 73 14.03 -5.60 -9.00
C THR A 73 13.46 -4.19 -9.14
N VAL A 74 14.35 -3.19 -9.07
CA VAL A 74 13.97 -1.78 -9.21
C VAL A 74 13.46 -1.50 -10.62
N GLU A 75 14.10 -2.08 -11.64
CA GLU A 75 13.73 -1.92 -13.05
C GLU A 75 12.30 -2.40 -13.31
N ALA A 76 11.94 -3.58 -12.77
CA ALA A 76 10.60 -4.13 -12.89
C ALA A 76 9.56 -3.26 -12.15
N ALA A 77 9.87 -2.79 -10.93
CA ALA A 77 8.98 -1.89 -10.18
C ALA A 77 8.75 -0.56 -10.92
N VAL A 78 9.81 0.02 -11.47
CA VAL A 78 9.77 1.27 -12.25
C VAL A 78 8.97 1.10 -13.54
N SER A 79 9.10 -0.03 -14.24
CA SER A 79 8.32 -0.32 -15.46
C SER A 79 6.81 -0.40 -15.20
N VAL A 80 6.41 -0.88 -14.03
CA VAL A 80 5.01 -0.90 -13.58
C VAL A 80 4.53 0.51 -13.21
N LEU A 81 5.33 1.26 -12.44
CA LEU A 81 4.89 2.52 -11.83
C LEU A 81 4.88 3.70 -12.80
N ASN A 82 5.88 3.81 -13.69
CA ASN A 82 6.03 4.95 -14.58
C ASN A 82 4.83 5.24 -15.51
N PRO A 83 4.15 4.25 -16.12
CA PRO A 83 2.96 4.51 -16.92
C PRO A 83 1.82 5.13 -16.12
N MET A 84 1.71 4.79 -14.83
CA MET A 84 0.70 5.34 -13.93
C MET A 84 1.05 6.77 -13.52
N LEU A 85 2.32 7.03 -13.18
CA LEU A 85 2.81 8.35 -12.80
C LEU A 85 2.62 9.38 -13.91
N ARG A 86 2.96 9.03 -15.15
CA ARG A 86 2.81 9.94 -16.31
C ARG A 86 1.39 10.44 -16.52
N LYS A 87 0.38 9.69 -16.09
CA LYS A 87 -1.03 10.06 -16.25
C LYS A 87 -1.58 10.88 -15.08
N THR A 88 -0.86 10.94 -13.96
CA THR A 88 -1.47 11.33 -12.69
C THR A 88 -0.75 12.49 -11.99
N LEU A 89 0.59 12.60 -12.13
CA LEU A 89 1.38 13.58 -11.37
C LEU A 89 1.20 15.02 -11.88
N THR A 90 0.62 15.86 -11.02
CA THR A 90 0.55 17.33 -11.16
C THR A 90 1.18 18.02 -9.97
N ALA A 91 2.36 17.53 -9.56
CA ALA A 91 3.01 17.95 -8.34
C ALA A 91 3.36 19.44 -8.30
N GLN A 92 3.11 20.08 -7.16
CA GLN A 92 3.36 21.51 -6.92
C GLN A 92 4.06 21.75 -5.59
N LEU A 93 4.73 22.90 -5.49
CA LEU A 93 5.15 23.44 -4.21
C LEU A 93 3.98 24.22 -3.62
N VAL A 94 3.61 23.90 -2.38
CA VAL A 94 2.59 24.63 -1.64
C VAL A 94 3.21 25.29 -0.40
N PRO A 95 2.73 26.47 0.02
CA PRO A 95 3.23 27.15 1.22
C PRO A 95 3.02 26.30 2.47
N GLY A 96 4.01 26.28 3.36
CA GLY A 96 3.91 25.81 4.74
C GLY A 96 4.25 26.95 5.70
N ASP A 97 4.23 26.69 7.01
CA ASP A 97 4.41 27.75 8.04
C ASP A 97 5.76 28.48 7.94
N ARG A 98 6.84 27.77 7.62
CA ARG A 98 8.21 28.32 7.54
C ARG A 98 8.97 27.89 6.28
N SER A 99 8.37 27.05 5.44
CA SER A 99 8.97 26.52 4.22
C SER A 99 7.90 26.10 3.23
N ALA A 100 8.26 25.91 1.97
CA ALA A 100 7.39 25.22 1.02
C ALA A 100 7.45 23.70 1.24
N ARG A 101 6.36 23.02 0.96
CA ARG A 101 6.31 21.56 0.91
C ARG A 101 5.93 21.08 -0.49
N TRP A 102 6.45 19.95 -0.84
CA TRP A 102 6.05 19.25 -2.04
C TRP A 102 4.68 18.59 -1.83
N ASP A 103 3.72 18.89 -2.69
CA ASP A 103 2.41 18.28 -2.69
C ASP A 103 2.13 17.63 -4.06
N PRO A 104 2.17 16.30 -4.15
CA PRO A 104 1.95 15.61 -5.41
C PRO A 104 0.49 15.72 -5.89
N ALA A 105 -0.45 15.99 -4.99
CA ALA A 105 -1.89 16.01 -5.26
C ALA A 105 -2.50 17.42 -5.07
N ALA A 106 -1.69 18.49 -5.10
CA ALA A 106 -2.17 19.85 -4.88
C ALA A 106 -3.34 20.18 -5.84
N GLY A 107 -4.45 20.66 -5.26
CA GLY A 107 -5.66 21.01 -6.01
C GLY A 107 -6.52 19.81 -6.48
N GLN A 108 -6.09 18.58 -6.22
CA GLN A 108 -6.86 17.37 -6.51
C GLN A 108 -7.75 16.97 -5.32
N GLN A 109 -8.83 16.24 -5.59
CA GLN A 109 -9.78 15.76 -4.60
C GLN A 109 -10.17 14.29 -4.87
N GLY A 110 -10.80 13.65 -3.89
CA GLY A 110 -11.39 12.33 -4.01
C GLY A 110 -10.41 11.26 -4.52
N MET A 111 -10.88 10.43 -5.42
CA MET A 111 -10.13 9.31 -5.96
C MET A 111 -8.86 9.74 -6.71
N THR A 112 -8.90 10.88 -7.40
CA THR A 112 -7.72 11.42 -8.10
C THR A 112 -6.62 11.80 -7.12
N ALA A 113 -6.95 12.50 -6.03
CA ALA A 113 -5.99 12.86 -4.98
C ALA A 113 -5.40 11.61 -4.31
N LEU A 114 -6.26 10.65 -3.95
CA LEU A 114 -5.82 9.39 -3.36
C LEU A 114 -4.84 8.66 -4.27
N ARG A 115 -5.21 8.42 -5.52
CA ARG A 115 -4.35 7.75 -6.51
C ARG A 115 -3.00 8.44 -6.62
N THR A 116 -2.98 9.75 -6.78
CA THR A 116 -1.75 10.54 -6.93
C THR A 116 -0.86 10.42 -5.71
N ARG A 117 -1.43 10.51 -4.51
CA ARG A 117 -0.68 10.38 -3.24
C ARG A 117 -0.03 8.99 -3.10
N LEU A 118 -0.78 7.92 -3.35
CA LEU A 118 -0.26 6.55 -3.24
C LEU A 118 0.85 6.30 -4.27
N LEU A 119 0.69 6.76 -5.51
CA LEU A 119 1.73 6.63 -6.53
C LEU A 119 2.98 7.44 -6.21
N ALA A 120 2.83 8.67 -5.71
CA ALA A 120 3.95 9.51 -5.30
C ALA A 120 4.72 8.91 -4.11
N ALA A 121 4.00 8.32 -3.14
CA ALA A 121 4.61 7.64 -2.00
C ALA A 121 5.42 6.41 -2.45
N LEU A 122 4.89 5.59 -3.36
CA LEU A 122 5.62 4.47 -3.94
C LEU A 122 6.86 4.93 -4.73
N ALA A 123 6.74 5.99 -5.53
CA ALA A 123 7.88 6.56 -6.24
C ALA A 123 8.96 7.05 -5.29
N ALA A 124 8.59 7.81 -4.26
CA ALA A 124 9.53 8.29 -3.24
C ALA A 124 10.18 7.14 -2.46
N HIS A 125 9.42 6.08 -2.18
CA HIS A 125 9.95 4.88 -1.55
C HIS A 125 10.99 4.18 -2.42
N LEU A 126 10.69 3.98 -3.72
CA LEU A 126 11.64 3.36 -4.67
C LEU A 126 12.91 4.20 -4.83
N VAL A 127 12.80 5.53 -4.89
CA VAL A 127 13.97 6.43 -4.95
C VAL A 127 14.85 6.27 -3.71
N ARG A 128 14.26 6.14 -2.53
CA ARG A 128 15.01 6.12 -1.26
C ARG A 128 15.55 4.74 -0.89
N TYR A 129 14.80 3.68 -1.18
CA TYR A 129 15.06 2.33 -0.66
C TYR A 129 15.12 1.25 -1.74
N GLY A 130 14.80 1.57 -2.98
CA GLY A 130 14.58 0.55 -4.01
C GLY A 130 13.45 -0.40 -3.61
N THR A 131 13.57 -1.66 -3.98
CA THR A 131 12.64 -2.73 -3.60
C THR A 131 12.99 -3.42 -2.28
N ALA A 132 14.12 -3.07 -1.65
CA ALA A 132 14.70 -3.81 -0.52
C ALA A 132 13.82 -3.87 0.75
N ARG A 133 12.81 -2.99 0.85
CA ARG A 133 11.87 -2.94 1.97
C ARG A 133 10.44 -3.32 1.58
N LEU A 134 10.19 -3.61 0.31
CA LEU A 134 8.91 -4.11 -0.17
C LEU A 134 8.93 -5.64 -0.11
N GLY A 135 7.83 -6.25 0.32
CA GLY A 135 7.77 -7.69 0.40
C GLY A 135 6.36 -8.25 0.33
N THR A 136 6.33 -9.56 0.08
CA THR A 136 5.13 -10.38 0.15
C THR A 136 5.22 -11.37 1.30
N CYS A 137 4.10 -11.65 1.94
CA CYS A 137 4.03 -12.56 3.07
C CYS A 137 4.47 -13.98 2.67
N GLN A 138 5.41 -14.56 3.43
CA GLN A 138 5.92 -15.92 3.18
C GLN A 138 5.08 -17.02 3.86
N ALA A 139 4.02 -16.67 4.58
CA ALA A 139 3.12 -17.65 5.21
C ALA A 139 2.09 -18.15 4.19
N ILE A 140 2.31 -19.33 3.62
CA ILE A 140 1.39 -19.96 2.67
C ILE A 140 0.02 -20.24 3.36
N PRO A 141 -1.11 -19.94 2.68
CA PRO A 141 -1.28 -19.39 1.32
C PRO A 141 -1.45 -17.85 1.28
N CYS A 142 -0.98 -17.11 2.28
CA CYS A 142 -1.13 -15.66 2.34
C CYS A 142 -0.46 -14.96 1.15
N ASN A 143 -1.14 -13.94 0.60
CA ASN A 143 -0.68 -13.15 -0.55
C ASN A 143 -0.59 -11.64 -0.24
N CYS A 144 -0.66 -11.27 1.05
CA CYS A 144 -0.54 -9.89 1.49
C CYS A 144 0.85 -9.32 1.23
N VAL A 145 0.90 -8.02 1.02
CA VAL A 145 2.16 -7.26 0.90
C VAL A 145 2.48 -6.52 2.21
N TYR A 146 3.73 -6.06 2.36
CA TYR A 146 4.14 -5.23 3.48
C TYR A 146 5.29 -4.30 3.09
N VAL A 147 5.48 -3.24 3.88
CA VAL A 147 6.72 -2.47 3.94
C VAL A 147 7.49 -2.90 5.18
N ASP A 148 8.77 -3.19 5.03
CA ASP A 148 9.64 -3.54 6.16
C ASP A 148 10.22 -2.27 6.79
N HIS A 149 9.59 -1.81 7.87
CA HIS A 149 10.06 -0.68 8.68
C HIS A 149 11.12 -1.10 9.72
N SER A 150 11.44 -2.39 9.84
CA SER A 150 12.42 -2.86 10.82
C SER A 150 13.83 -2.35 10.49
N ARG A 151 14.62 -2.12 11.55
CA ARG A 151 16.03 -1.69 11.40
C ARG A 151 16.86 -2.75 10.68
N ALA A 152 16.60 -4.02 10.98
CA ALA A 152 17.36 -5.16 10.46
C ALA A 152 16.92 -5.63 9.07
N ARG A 153 15.81 -5.11 8.52
CA ARG A 153 15.22 -5.55 7.23
C ARG A 153 14.96 -7.06 7.17
N THR A 154 14.39 -7.61 8.23
CA THR A 154 14.20 -9.06 8.40
C THR A 154 12.74 -9.49 8.38
N ARG A 155 11.81 -8.59 8.10
CA ARG A 155 10.38 -8.91 8.03
C ARG A 155 10.11 -9.91 6.92
N ARG A 156 9.37 -10.98 7.24
CA ARG A 156 9.01 -12.06 6.34
C ARG A 156 7.51 -12.27 6.22
N TYR A 157 6.74 -11.75 7.19
CA TYR A 157 5.31 -11.95 7.30
C TYR A 157 4.59 -10.61 7.40
N CYS A 158 3.36 -10.55 6.88
CA CYS A 158 2.56 -9.31 6.89
C CYS A 158 2.05 -8.93 8.29
N CYS A 159 1.83 -9.92 9.16
CA CYS A 159 1.34 -9.73 10.54
C CYS A 159 1.78 -10.89 11.44
N ASP A 160 1.55 -10.75 12.76
CA ASP A 160 1.92 -11.74 13.77
C ASP A 160 1.16 -13.06 13.57
N GLN A 161 -0.11 -13.03 13.20
CA GLN A 161 -0.88 -14.24 12.88
C GLN A 161 -0.24 -15.08 11.77
N CYS A 162 0.33 -14.43 10.76
CA CYS A 162 1.04 -15.12 9.69
C CYS A 162 2.38 -15.68 10.16
N ASN A 163 3.08 -14.99 11.05
CA ASN A 163 4.30 -15.48 11.69
C ASN A 163 4.01 -16.73 12.52
N ASP A 164 2.99 -16.69 13.38
CA ASP A 164 2.60 -17.81 14.25
C ASP A 164 2.16 -19.03 13.43
N ARG A 165 1.36 -18.81 12.37
CA ARG A 165 0.96 -19.89 11.47
C ARG A 165 2.16 -20.55 10.78
N ALA A 166 3.13 -19.77 10.34
CA ALA A 166 4.35 -20.29 9.72
C ALA A 166 5.21 -21.06 10.73
N ALA A 167 5.33 -20.57 11.95
CA ALA A 167 6.05 -21.25 13.05
C ALA A 167 5.37 -22.58 13.41
N ALA A 168 4.04 -22.61 13.54
CA ALA A 168 3.27 -23.82 13.80
C ALA A 168 3.41 -24.86 12.66
N ALA A 169 3.42 -24.43 11.41
CA ALA A 169 3.65 -25.30 10.26
C ALA A 169 5.06 -25.88 10.26
N ALA A 170 6.08 -25.07 10.58
CA ALA A 170 7.46 -25.55 10.71
C ALA A 170 7.63 -26.56 11.85
N TYR A 171 6.96 -26.32 12.99
CA TYR A 171 6.98 -27.26 14.12
C TYR A 171 6.36 -28.61 13.76
N ARG A 172 5.19 -28.62 13.09
CA ARG A 172 4.54 -29.88 12.64
C ARG A 172 5.40 -30.68 11.68
N ARG A 173 6.08 -30.01 10.71
CA ARG A 173 7.02 -30.67 9.80
C ARG A 173 8.18 -31.35 10.53
N ARG A 174 8.71 -30.71 11.60
CA ARG A 174 9.81 -31.31 12.39
C ARG A 174 9.36 -32.52 13.24
N LYS A 175 8.08 -32.53 13.67
CA LYS A 175 7.55 -33.65 14.48
C LYS A 175 7.04 -34.83 13.64
N GLY A 176 6.73 -34.61 12.37
CA GLY A 176 6.24 -35.67 11.46
C GLY A 176 7.33 -36.39 10.67
N ASN A 177 8.61 -35.99 10.86
CA ASN A 177 9.82 -36.71 10.48
C ASN A 177 10.46 -37.33 11.75
#